data_ea17a612f5e4884b48463b56561e5b0a
#
_entry.id   ea17a612f5e4884b48463b56561e5b0a
#
_cell.length_a   1.000
_cell.length_b   1.000
_cell.length_c   1.000
_cell.angle_alpha   90.00
_cell.angle_beta   90.00
_cell.angle_gamma   90.00
#
_symmetry.space_group_name_H-M   'P 1'
#
loop_
_entity.id
_entity.type
_entity.pdbx_description
1 polymer ?
#
loop_
_entity_poly.entity_id
_entity_poly.type
_entity_poly.pdbx_seq_one_letter_code
_entity_poly.pdbx_strand_id
1 'polypeptide(L)'
;QEIAPRSPSETRAYFAFRLQTWAVVPDFTHHAHTASLSAIAVNSRYVVTGSKDETIHIYDMRKKVEHGALLQHNGTVTCLEFYGASHLLSGAEDGLICIWNTKRWECLKSIKAHKGHVTSLSIHPSGKLALSVGTDKTLRTWNLVEGRSAFIKNLKQSAHIIKWSPSGEKYVTVITNKVDVYKLDTASITGTITTERRISSLTFITDTILAIAGDDEIIRLFNCDSQKCLCEFKAHENRIKDIYSFEREGQRVIVTASSDGYIKMWNLDLKKIKDAPTLLGEVDTKARLTCLAVWFDQASETKEKSDKAATASQATEEEKSLLVRKKKVCWTDKNNKKAKTDGKNTPEKRKLETPLKKKKKKLKSSE
;
A
#
# COMPACT_ATOMS: atom_id res chain seq x y z
N GLN A 1 38.42 -18.72 -21.84
CA GLN A 1 37.78 -17.45 -22.25
C GLN A 1 37.19 -16.83 -20.98
N GLU A 2 37.91 -15.89 -20.40
CA GLU A 2 37.43 -15.04 -19.32
C GLU A 2 36.26 -14.17 -19.86
N ILE A 3 35.09 -14.38 -19.25
CA ILE A 3 33.96 -13.50 -19.49
C ILE A 3 34.21 -12.23 -18.70
N ALA A 4 34.53 -11.15 -19.41
CA ALA A 4 34.68 -9.82 -18.82
C ALA A 4 33.47 -9.48 -17.94
N PRO A 5 33.66 -8.80 -16.78
CA PRO A 5 32.55 -8.37 -15.94
C PRO A 5 31.68 -7.40 -16.72
N ARG A 6 30.44 -7.77 -16.95
CA ARG A 6 29.41 -6.88 -17.51
C ARG A 6 29.28 -5.67 -16.58
N SER A 7 29.26 -4.47 -17.15
CA SER A 7 28.97 -3.21 -16.47
C SER A 7 27.81 -3.37 -15.47
N PRO A 8 27.75 -2.60 -14.36
CA PRO A 8 26.66 -2.66 -13.38
C PRO A 8 25.36 -2.20 -14.07
N SER A 9 24.78 -3.11 -14.82
CA SER A 9 23.57 -2.93 -15.58
C SER A 9 22.38 -3.08 -14.64
N GLU A 10 21.42 -2.22 -14.86
CA GLU A 10 20.08 -2.13 -14.31
C GLU A 10 19.60 -3.36 -13.55
N THR A 11 19.19 -3.20 -12.30
CA THR A 11 18.82 -4.29 -11.40
C THR A 11 17.66 -5.10 -11.95
N ARG A 12 17.93 -6.36 -12.29
CA ARG A 12 16.93 -7.35 -12.73
C ARG A 12 16.45 -8.22 -11.58
N ALA A 13 17.01 -8.01 -10.38
CA ALA A 13 16.76 -8.81 -9.20
C ALA A 13 15.87 -8.08 -8.21
N TYR A 14 14.99 -8.84 -7.56
CA TYR A 14 14.27 -8.43 -6.38
C TYR A 14 15.10 -8.83 -5.14
N PHE A 15 15.46 -7.84 -4.32
CA PHE A 15 16.17 -8.03 -3.06
C PHE A 15 15.22 -7.81 -1.89
N ALA A 16 15.12 -8.76 -1.00
CA ALA A 16 14.40 -8.64 0.26
C ALA A 16 15.38 -8.44 1.42
N PHE A 17 15.08 -7.44 2.25
CA PHE A 17 15.80 -7.15 3.48
C PHE A 17 14.83 -7.23 4.65
N ARG A 18 15.31 -7.77 5.78
CA ARG A 18 14.56 -7.84 7.03
C ARG A 18 15.01 -6.74 7.96
N LEU A 19 14.05 -6.06 8.58
CA LEU A 19 14.32 -5.09 9.63
C LEU A 19 14.32 -5.80 10.99
N GLN A 20 15.46 -5.88 11.63
CA GLN A 20 15.64 -6.41 12.99
C GLN A 20 16.18 -5.29 13.88
N THR A 21 15.38 -4.83 14.85
CA THR A 21 15.78 -3.79 15.81
C THR A 21 16.52 -2.60 15.15
N TRP A 22 15.94 -2.09 14.07
CA TRP A 22 16.49 -1.01 13.20
C TRP A 22 17.75 -1.38 12.38
N ALA A 23 18.25 -2.61 12.46
CA ALA A 23 19.26 -3.12 11.54
C ALA A 23 18.57 -3.71 10.29
N VAL A 24 19.08 -3.37 9.11
CA VAL A 24 18.61 -3.90 7.82
C VAL A 24 19.52 -5.07 7.43
N VAL A 25 18.95 -6.27 7.40
CA VAL A 25 19.70 -7.51 7.12
C VAL A 25 19.17 -8.14 5.84
N PRO A 26 20.04 -8.59 4.91
CA PRO A 26 19.59 -9.34 3.74
C PRO A 26 18.79 -10.58 4.14
N ASP A 27 17.68 -10.83 3.46
CA ASP A 27 16.82 -12.00 3.71
C ASP A 27 16.87 -12.98 2.53
N PHE A 28 16.49 -12.56 1.34
CA PHE A 28 16.57 -13.39 0.13
C PHE A 28 16.59 -12.53 -1.15
N THR A 29 16.92 -13.17 -2.27
CA THR A 29 16.97 -12.54 -3.60
C THR A 29 16.32 -13.45 -4.62
N HIS A 30 15.55 -12.88 -5.54
CA HIS A 30 14.98 -13.57 -6.69
C HIS A 30 15.37 -12.90 -8.00
N HIS A 31 15.66 -13.71 -9.03
CA HIS A 31 16.08 -13.30 -10.36
C HIS A 31 15.11 -13.87 -11.40
N ALA A 32 13.83 -13.47 -11.37
CA ALA A 32 12.83 -13.97 -12.31
C ALA A 32 12.73 -13.11 -13.58
N HIS A 33 13.00 -11.81 -13.47
CA HIS A 33 12.87 -10.90 -14.59
C HIS A 33 14.07 -10.93 -15.55
N THR A 34 13.78 -10.72 -16.83
CA THR A 34 14.80 -10.63 -17.88
C THR A 34 15.27 -9.21 -18.16
N ALA A 35 14.52 -8.21 -17.71
CA ALA A 35 14.86 -6.79 -17.79
C ALA A 35 14.78 -6.09 -16.43
N SER A 36 15.09 -4.79 -16.39
CA SER A 36 15.09 -4.03 -15.13
C SER A 36 13.70 -3.87 -14.53
N LEU A 37 13.63 -3.94 -13.21
CA LEU A 37 12.44 -3.64 -12.45
C LEU A 37 12.06 -2.14 -12.57
N SER A 38 10.77 -1.88 -12.73
CA SER A 38 10.21 -0.54 -12.88
C SER A 38 9.19 -0.20 -11.80
N ALA A 39 8.52 -1.22 -11.26
CA ALA A 39 7.49 -1.04 -10.25
C ALA A 39 7.50 -2.19 -9.23
N ILE A 40 7.11 -1.90 -8.01
CA ILE A 40 6.93 -2.88 -6.94
C ILE A 40 5.72 -2.49 -6.11
N ALA A 41 4.94 -3.48 -5.68
CA ALA A 41 3.87 -3.29 -4.73
C ALA A 41 3.80 -4.45 -3.74
N VAL A 42 3.28 -4.19 -2.55
CA VAL A 42 3.18 -5.18 -1.47
C VAL A 42 1.79 -5.18 -0.83
N ASN A 43 1.37 -6.35 -0.38
CA ASN A 43 0.24 -6.50 0.53
C ASN A 43 0.64 -7.38 1.74
N SER A 44 -0.31 -7.78 2.56
CA SER A 44 -0.06 -8.58 3.78
C SER A 44 0.61 -9.95 3.52
N ARG A 45 0.59 -10.46 2.28
CA ARG A 45 1.13 -11.78 1.94
C ARG A 45 2.07 -11.78 0.75
N TYR A 46 1.76 -10.97 -0.26
CA TYR A 46 2.43 -11.01 -1.54
C TYR A 46 3.22 -9.74 -1.81
N VAL A 47 4.36 -9.92 -2.47
CA VAL A 47 5.08 -8.87 -3.18
C VAL A 47 4.90 -9.12 -4.66
N VAL A 48 4.64 -8.08 -5.43
CA VAL A 48 4.59 -8.15 -6.89
C VAL A 48 5.58 -7.15 -7.47
N THR A 49 6.29 -7.58 -8.51
CA THR A 49 7.26 -6.76 -9.24
C THR A 49 6.85 -6.64 -10.68
N GLY A 50 6.92 -5.46 -11.23
CA GLY A 50 6.72 -5.19 -12.66
C GLY A 50 8.03 -4.74 -13.29
N SER A 51 8.24 -5.11 -14.55
CA SER A 51 9.50 -4.88 -15.23
C SER A 51 9.31 -4.36 -16.66
N LYS A 52 10.42 -3.94 -17.25
CA LYS A 52 10.52 -3.61 -18.67
C LYS A 52 10.38 -4.84 -19.60
N ASP A 53 10.38 -6.06 -19.03
CA ASP A 53 10.08 -7.30 -19.78
C ASP A 53 8.58 -7.57 -19.95
N GLU A 54 7.73 -6.57 -19.63
CA GLU A 54 6.27 -6.58 -19.81
C GLU A 54 5.54 -7.53 -18.84
N THR A 55 6.29 -8.19 -17.94
CA THR A 55 5.75 -9.19 -17.01
C THR A 55 5.59 -8.65 -15.60
N ILE A 56 4.69 -9.26 -14.83
CA ILE A 56 4.53 -9.04 -13.41
C ILE A 56 4.77 -10.37 -12.71
N HIS A 57 5.78 -10.44 -11.84
CA HIS A 57 6.05 -11.61 -11.02
C HIS A 57 5.48 -11.44 -9.62
N ILE A 58 5.01 -12.56 -9.04
CA ILE A 58 4.33 -12.62 -7.76
C ILE A 58 5.17 -13.47 -6.82
N TYR A 59 5.44 -12.96 -5.62
CA TYR A 59 6.21 -13.67 -4.59
C TYR A 59 5.38 -13.82 -3.34
N ASP A 60 5.27 -15.05 -2.81
CA ASP A 60 4.65 -15.34 -1.52
C ASP A 60 5.68 -15.12 -0.41
N MET A 61 5.53 -14.05 0.35
CA MET A 61 6.49 -13.65 1.39
C MET A 61 6.55 -14.62 2.56
N ARG A 62 5.48 -15.35 2.84
CA ARG A 62 5.46 -16.35 3.92
C ARG A 62 6.28 -17.60 3.54
N LYS A 63 6.22 -17.97 2.28
CA LYS A 63 6.96 -19.13 1.74
C LYS A 63 8.33 -18.75 1.19
N LYS A 64 8.56 -17.46 0.92
CA LYS A 64 9.78 -16.91 0.28
C LYS A 64 10.05 -17.54 -1.09
N VAL A 65 9.00 -17.78 -1.86
CA VAL A 65 9.08 -18.38 -3.20
C VAL A 65 8.30 -17.57 -4.21
N GLU A 66 8.70 -17.68 -5.44
CA GLU A 66 7.91 -17.20 -6.56
C GLU A 66 6.61 -18.00 -6.65
N HIS A 67 5.48 -17.29 -6.76
CA HIS A 67 4.14 -17.88 -6.85
C HIS A 67 3.69 -18.03 -8.30
N GLY A 68 4.14 -17.15 -9.19
CA GLY A 68 3.81 -17.15 -10.62
C GLY A 68 4.01 -15.78 -11.26
N ALA A 69 3.64 -15.69 -12.54
CA ALA A 69 3.73 -14.46 -13.34
C ALA A 69 2.40 -14.13 -14.03
N LEU A 70 2.16 -12.84 -14.25
CA LEU A 70 1.01 -12.30 -15.00
C LEU A 70 1.50 -11.74 -16.34
N LEU A 71 0.92 -12.22 -17.43
CA LEU A 71 1.36 -11.96 -18.82
C LEU A 71 0.20 -11.32 -19.61
N GLN A 72 -0.14 -10.07 -19.30
CA GLN A 72 -1.28 -9.37 -19.93
C GLN A 72 -0.86 -8.07 -20.62
N HIS A 73 0.23 -7.46 -20.17
CA HIS A 73 0.72 -6.22 -20.73
C HIS A 73 1.64 -6.46 -21.93
N ASN A 74 1.63 -5.52 -22.88
CA ASN A 74 2.50 -5.47 -24.04
C ASN A 74 3.35 -4.20 -24.02
N GLY A 75 4.02 -3.96 -22.94
CA GLY A 75 4.87 -2.81 -22.67
C GLY A 75 5.32 -2.76 -21.22
N THR A 76 6.35 -1.98 -20.95
CA THR A 76 6.91 -1.82 -19.59
C THR A 76 5.81 -1.62 -18.55
N VAL A 77 5.80 -2.40 -17.49
CA VAL A 77 4.90 -2.21 -16.34
C VAL A 77 5.40 -1.02 -15.53
N THR A 78 4.70 0.09 -15.57
CA THR A 78 5.15 1.36 -14.99
C THR A 78 4.72 1.57 -13.55
N CYS A 79 3.59 1.00 -13.16
CA CYS A 79 3.01 1.19 -11.84
C CYS A 79 2.19 -0.02 -11.40
N LEU A 80 2.25 -0.30 -10.10
CA LEU A 80 1.55 -1.38 -9.41
C LEU A 80 1.01 -0.83 -8.09
N GLU A 81 -0.22 -1.17 -7.74
CA GLU A 81 -0.80 -0.80 -6.46
C GLU A 81 -1.82 -1.82 -5.98
N PHE A 82 -1.71 -2.26 -4.73
CA PHE A 82 -2.68 -3.14 -4.10
C PHE A 82 -3.82 -2.35 -3.45
N TYR A 83 -5.01 -2.88 -3.56
CA TYR A 83 -6.13 -2.51 -2.69
C TYR A 83 -6.42 -3.66 -1.72
N GLY A 84 -5.97 -3.50 -0.50
CA GLY A 84 -6.06 -4.52 0.53
C GLY A 84 -5.42 -5.84 0.09
N ALA A 85 -6.03 -6.95 0.51
CA ALA A 85 -5.57 -8.29 0.16
C ALA A 85 -6.26 -8.88 -1.07
N SER A 86 -7.21 -8.16 -1.69
CA SER A 86 -8.14 -8.73 -2.68
C SER A 86 -7.89 -8.32 -4.12
N HIS A 87 -7.34 -7.15 -4.36
CA HIS A 87 -7.15 -6.61 -5.70
C HIS A 87 -5.78 -6.00 -5.89
N LEU A 88 -5.27 -6.10 -7.11
CA LEU A 88 -4.09 -5.41 -7.60
C LEU A 88 -4.48 -4.62 -8.86
N LEU A 89 -4.00 -3.40 -8.98
CA LEU A 89 -4.04 -2.62 -10.21
C LEU A 89 -2.65 -2.54 -10.79
N SER A 90 -2.53 -2.72 -12.11
CA SER A 90 -1.29 -2.53 -12.86
C SER A 90 -1.51 -1.57 -14.02
N GLY A 91 -0.53 -0.73 -14.29
CA GLY A 91 -0.51 0.15 -15.45
C GLY A 91 0.78 -0.01 -16.22
N ALA A 92 0.74 0.12 -17.54
CA ALA A 92 1.89 -0.10 -18.39
C ALA A 92 2.00 0.90 -19.56
N GLU A 93 3.12 0.83 -20.27
CA GLU A 93 3.38 1.67 -21.45
C GLU A 93 2.45 1.37 -22.63
N ASP A 94 1.78 0.22 -22.64
CA ASP A 94 0.74 -0.12 -23.61
C ASP A 94 -0.54 0.74 -23.47
N GLY A 95 -0.61 1.56 -22.40
CA GLY A 95 -1.74 2.42 -22.08
C GLY A 95 -2.90 1.69 -21.41
N LEU A 96 -2.73 0.41 -21.05
CA LEU A 96 -3.72 -0.37 -20.33
C LEU A 96 -3.57 -0.20 -18.82
N ILE A 97 -4.71 -0.29 -18.15
CA ILE A 97 -4.79 -0.57 -16.71
C ILE A 97 -5.51 -1.91 -16.57
N CYS A 98 -4.87 -2.85 -15.90
CA CYS A 98 -5.45 -4.15 -15.58
C CYS A 98 -5.81 -4.22 -14.11
N ILE A 99 -6.99 -4.79 -13.83
CA ILE A 99 -7.50 -5.04 -12.48
C ILE A 99 -7.46 -6.55 -12.25
N TRP A 100 -6.75 -6.97 -11.22
CA TRP A 100 -6.48 -8.36 -10.90
C TRP A 100 -7.14 -8.79 -9.61
N ASN A 101 -7.69 -10.00 -9.60
CA ASN A 101 -8.12 -10.67 -8.39
C ASN A 101 -6.95 -11.43 -7.79
N THR A 102 -6.51 -11.05 -6.59
CA THR A 102 -5.32 -11.64 -5.94
C THR A 102 -5.55 -13.02 -5.34
N LYS A 103 -6.81 -13.48 -5.23
CA LYS A 103 -7.12 -14.83 -4.75
C LYS A 103 -6.87 -15.90 -5.81
N ARG A 104 -7.16 -15.57 -7.09
CA ARG A 104 -7.02 -16.47 -8.23
C ARG A 104 -5.93 -16.03 -9.20
N TRP A 105 -5.42 -14.82 -9.05
CA TRP A 105 -4.47 -14.17 -9.95
C TRP A 105 -4.98 -14.11 -11.40
N GLU A 106 -6.26 -13.80 -11.54
CA GLU A 106 -6.93 -13.62 -12.82
C GLU A 106 -7.18 -12.13 -13.11
N CYS A 107 -7.08 -11.75 -14.38
CA CYS A 107 -7.42 -10.41 -14.84
C CYS A 107 -8.94 -10.26 -14.88
N LEU A 108 -9.50 -9.46 -13.97
CA LEU A 108 -10.93 -9.17 -13.94
C LEU A 108 -11.33 -8.23 -15.07
N LYS A 109 -10.47 -7.25 -15.36
CA LYS A 109 -10.73 -6.25 -16.37
C LYS A 109 -9.43 -5.64 -16.90
N SER A 110 -9.33 -5.49 -18.21
CA SER A 110 -8.31 -4.69 -18.88
C SER A 110 -8.99 -3.48 -19.52
N ILE A 111 -8.49 -2.29 -19.25
CA ILE A 111 -9.08 -1.03 -19.66
C ILE A 111 -8.05 -0.24 -20.47
N LYS A 112 -8.39 0.18 -21.69
CA LYS A 112 -7.59 1.15 -22.44
C LYS A 112 -7.69 2.51 -21.75
N ALA A 113 -6.78 2.74 -20.79
CA ALA A 113 -6.85 3.89 -19.91
C ALA A 113 -6.32 5.16 -20.56
N HIS A 114 -5.23 5.09 -21.31
CA HIS A 114 -4.61 6.25 -21.94
C HIS A 114 -4.31 5.98 -23.41
N LYS A 115 -4.24 7.04 -24.21
CA LYS A 115 -3.80 6.94 -25.62
C LYS A 115 -2.29 6.73 -25.74
N GLY A 116 -1.55 7.14 -24.73
CA GLY A 116 -0.12 6.91 -24.56
C GLY A 116 0.13 6.00 -23.36
N HIS A 117 1.34 6.07 -22.80
CA HIS A 117 1.76 5.26 -21.66
C HIS A 117 1.02 5.68 -20.39
N VAL A 118 0.63 4.74 -19.55
CA VAL A 118 0.27 5.00 -18.16
C VAL A 118 1.57 5.28 -17.41
N THR A 119 1.70 6.42 -16.75
CA THR A 119 2.92 6.78 -16.02
C THR A 119 2.81 6.52 -14.54
N SER A 120 1.62 6.70 -13.97
CA SER A 120 1.36 6.42 -12.55
C SER A 120 -0.14 6.22 -12.32
N LEU A 121 -0.45 5.47 -11.29
CA LEU A 121 -1.82 5.29 -10.79
C LEU A 121 -1.83 5.38 -9.26
N SER A 122 -2.97 5.74 -8.69
CA SER A 122 -3.17 5.71 -7.24
C SER A 122 -4.62 5.40 -6.90
N ILE A 123 -4.81 4.49 -5.93
CA ILE A 123 -6.11 4.04 -5.47
C ILE A 123 -6.53 4.88 -4.27
N HIS A 124 -7.75 5.39 -4.30
CA HIS A 124 -8.31 6.10 -3.16
C HIS A 124 -8.46 5.16 -1.95
N PRO A 125 -8.24 5.63 -0.71
CA PRO A 125 -8.33 4.79 0.50
C PRO A 125 -9.64 4.03 0.65
N SER A 126 -10.77 4.57 0.13
CA SER A 126 -12.06 3.85 0.12
C SER A 126 -12.11 2.65 -0.83
N GLY A 127 -11.15 2.49 -1.75
CA GLY A 127 -11.16 1.47 -2.80
C GLY A 127 -12.21 1.62 -3.89
N LYS A 128 -13.00 2.69 -3.88
CA LYS A 128 -14.06 2.92 -4.86
C LYS A 128 -13.59 3.71 -6.09
N LEU A 129 -12.53 4.49 -5.92
CA LEU A 129 -11.97 5.35 -6.95
C LEU A 129 -10.49 5.05 -7.15
N ALA A 130 -10.00 5.29 -8.36
CA ALA A 130 -8.58 5.35 -8.66
C ALA A 130 -8.31 6.54 -9.59
N LEU A 131 -7.10 7.07 -9.51
CA LEU A 131 -6.57 8.06 -10.43
C LEU A 131 -5.48 7.44 -11.28
N SER A 132 -5.39 7.86 -12.52
CA SER A 132 -4.25 7.56 -13.40
C SER A 132 -3.83 8.80 -14.17
N VAL A 133 -2.55 8.87 -14.49
CA VAL A 133 -1.96 9.87 -15.37
C VAL A 133 -1.15 9.17 -16.44
N GLY A 134 -1.05 9.82 -17.60
CA GLY A 134 -0.37 9.26 -18.75
C GLY A 134 0.37 10.30 -19.60
N THR A 135 1.12 9.80 -20.56
CA THR A 135 1.86 10.63 -21.53
C THR A 135 0.94 11.39 -22.48
N ASP A 136 -0.35 11.00 -22.56
CA ASP A 136 -1.38 11.73 -23.29
C ASP A 136 -1.82 13.03 -22.60
N LYS A 137 -1.12 13.44 -21.54
CA LYS A 137 -1.33 14.68 -20.76
C LYS A 137 -2.70 14.72 -20.08
N THR A 138 -3.31 13.58 -19.85
CA THR A 138 -4.59 13.47 -19.15
C THR A 138 -4.45 12.88 -17.77
N LEU A 139 -5.25 13.38 -16.84
CA LEU A 139 -5.58 12.75 -15.58
C LEU A 139 -6.97 12.13 -15.72
N ARG A 140 -7.11 10.88 -15.32
CA ARG A 140 -8.38 10.17 -15.37
C ARG A 140 -8.74 9.65 -14.00
N THR A 141 -10.02 9.81 -13.66
CA THR A 141 -10.63 9.24 -12.48
C THR A 141 -11.45 8.03 -12.89
N TRP A 142 -11.26 6.92 -12.19
CA TRP A 142 -11.92 5.64 -12.43
C TRP A 142 -12.85 5.31 -11.28
N ASN A 143 -14.10 4.98 -11.60
CA ASN A 143 -15.01 4.33 -10.67
C ASN A 143 -14.71 2.83 -10.72
N LEU A 144 -14.07 2.30 -9.66
CA LEU A 144 -13.66 0.89 -9.58
C LEU A 144 -14.84 -0.05 -9.34
N VAL A 145 -15.93 0.44 -8.75
CA VAL A 145 -17.15 -0.34 -8.51
C VAL A 145 -17.85 -0.66 -9.85
N GLU A 146 -17.94 0.33 -10.73
CA GLU A 146 -18.56 0.18 -12.05
C GLU A 146 -17.54 -0.21 -13.13
N GLY A 147 -16.25 -0.08 -12.84
CA GLY A 147 -15.16 -0.36 -13.76
C GLY A 147 -15.16 0.53 -15.00
N ARG A 148 -15.50 1.81 -14.86
CA ARG A 148 -15.53 2.81 -15.95
C ARG A 148 -14.86 4.12 -15.56
N SER A 149 -14.50 4.91 -16.58
CA SER A 149 -13.99 6.27 -16.38
C SER A 149 -15.12 7.15 -15.84
N ALA A 150 -14.83 7.87 -14.74
CA ALA A 150 -15.74 8.84 -14.14
C ALA A 150 -15.47 10.26 -14.63
N PHE A 151 -14.18 10.64 -14.76
CA PHE A 151 -13.78 11.99 -15.12
C PHE A 151 -12.46 12.00 -15.87
N ILE A 152 -12.27 12.95 -16.79
CA ILE A 152 -11.04 13.15 -17.55
C ILE A 152 -10.67 14.64 -17.51
N LYS A 153 -9.46 14.94 -17.07
CA LYS A 153 -8.90 16.29 -17.02
C LYS A 153 -7.64 16.39 -17.88
N ASN A 154 -7.54 17.40 -18.70
CA ASN A 154 -6.31 17.73 -19.43
C ASN A 154 -5.37 18.55 -18.54
N LEU A 155 -4.15 18.04 -18.34
CA LEU A 155 -3.11 18.66 -17.51
C LEU A 155 -2.19 19.60 -18.29
N LYS A 156 -2.35 19.72 -19.61
CA LYS A 156 -1.47 20.46 -20.56
C LYS A 156 -0.06 19.85 -20.69
N GLN A 157 0.48 19.29 -19.62
CA GLN A 157 1.79 18.63 -19.58
C GLN A 157 1.63 17.20 -19.04
N SER A 158 2.58 16.33 -19.37
CA SER A 158 2.59 14.95 -18.89
C SER A 158 3.00 14.90 -17.41
N ALA A 159 2.11 14.41 -16.56
CA ALA A 159 2.45 14.08 -15.19
C ALA A 159 3.07 12.69 -15.11
N HIS A 160 4.03 12.48 -14.22
CA HIS A 160 4.72 11.21 -14.05
C HIS A 160 4.46 10.54 -12.70
N ILE A 161 3.92 11.26 -11.73
CA ILE A 161 3.46 10.68 -10.46
C ILE A 161 2.09 11.25 -10.12
N ILE A 162 1.22 10.39 -9.57
CA ILE A 162 -0.02 10.77 -8.93
C ILE A 162 -0.15 10.01 -7.62
N LYS A 163 -0.61 10.67 -6.55
CA LYS A 163 -0.80 10.04 -5.25
C LYS A 163 -1.92 10.65 -4.45
N TRP A 164 -2.75 9.81 -3.82
CA TRP A 164 -3.75 10.25 -2.86
C TRP A 164 -3.14 10.56 -1.49
N SER A 165 -3.72 11.52 -0.78
CA SER A 165 -3.48 11.68 0.66
C SER A 165 -4.04 10.47 1.44
N PRO A 166 -3.54 10.20 2.65
CA PRO A 166 -4.03 9.11 3.50
C PRO A 166 -5.54 9.19 3.79
N SER A 167 -6.11 10.38 3.96
CA SER A 167 -7.56 10.59 4.12
C SER A 167 -8.35 10.43 2.83
N GLY A 168 -7.72 10.62 1.66
CA GLY A 168 -8.39 10.67 0.36
C GLY A 168 -9.03 12.01 0.03
N GLU A 169 -8.93 13.03 0.87
CA GLU A 169 -9.51 14.35 0.60
C GLU A 169 -8.73 15.16 -0.43
N LYS A 170 -7.45 14.85 -0.56
CA LYS A 170 -6.51 15.53 -1.47
C LYS A 170 -5.76 14.51 -2.32
N TYR A 171 -5.27 14.96 -3.45
CA TYR A 171 -4.30 14.23 -4.25
C TYR A 171 -3.27 15.18 -4.85
N VAL A 172 -2.13 14.64 -5.18
CA VAL A 172 -1.04 15.41 -5.79
C VAL A 172 -0.67 14.82 -7.14
N THR A 173 -0.30 15.71 -8.07
CA THR A 173 0.29 15.32 -9.35
C THR A 173 1.65 15.96 -9.50
N VAL A 174 2.60 15.21 -10.03
CA VAL A 174 3.96 15.69 -10.27
C VAL A 174 4.23 15.82 -11.75
N ILE A 175 4.65 17.01 -12.14
CA ILE A 175 5.07 17.37 -13.49
C ILE A 175 6.51 17.87 -13.41
N THR A 176 7.46 17.01 -13.78
CA THR A 176 8.91 17.29 -13.73
C THR A 176 9.39 17.67 -12.32
N ASN A 177 9.40 18.95 -11.99
CA ASN A 177 9.86 19.52 -10.72
C ASN A 177 8.75 20.26 -9.95
N LYS A 178 7.51 20.13 -10.41
CA LYS A 178 6.34 20.82 -9.87
C LYS A 178 5.35 19.82 -9.31
N VAL A 179 4.88 20.06 -8.08
CA VAL A 179 3.82 19.31 -7.44
C VAL A 179 2.58 20.19 -7.36
N ASP A 180 1.52 19.82 -8.05
CA ASP A 180 0.21 20.47 -7.92
C ASP A 180 -0.64 19.69 -6.93
N VAL A 181 -1.12 20.36 -5.89
CA VAL A 181 -2.01 19.81 -4.86
C VAL A 181 -3.46 20.09 -5.26
N TYR A 182 -4.26 19.04 -5.32
CA TYR A 182 -5.68 19.11 -5.67
C TYR A 182 -6.55 18.74 -4.48
N LYS A 183 -7.67 19.41 -4.35
CA LYS A 183 -8.74 19.01 -3.44
C LYS A 183 -9.78 18.19 -4.19
N LEU A 184 -10.26 17.10 -3.61
CA LEU A 184 -11.22 16.19 -4.26
C LEU A 184 -12.52 16.89 -4.61
N ASP A 185 -13.14 17.64 -3.67
CA ASP A 185 -14.45 18.27 -3.82
C ASP A 185 -14.55 19.19 -5.03
N THR A 186 -13.49 20.00 -5.25
CA THR A 186 -13.49 21.04 -6.28
C THR A 186 -12.75 20.63 -7.54
N ALA A 187 -11.97 19.53 -7.47
CA ALA A 187 -11.02 19.10 -8.50
C ALA A 187 -10.09 20.25 -9.00
N SER A 188 -9.90 21.27 -8.15
CA SER A 188 -9.07 22.45 -8.41
C SER A 188 -7.72 22.37 -7.72
N ILE A 189 -6.71 23.06 -8.26
CA ILE A 189 -5.40 23.21 -7.64
C ILE A 189 -5.57 24.17 -6.46
N THR A 190 -5.21 23.69 -5.27
CA THR A 190 -5.21 24.50 -4.03
C THR A 190 -3.82 25.02 -3.71
N GLY A 191 -2.78 24.41 -4.22
CA GLY A 191 -1.42 24.82 -4.01
C GLY A 191 -0.46 24.22 -5.03
N THR A 192 0.68 24.85 -5.18
CA THR A 192 1.75 24.40 -6.07
C THR A 192 3.09 24.52 -5.34
N ILE A 193 3.84 23.43 -5.30
CA ILE A 193 5.19 23.36 -4.75
C ILE A 193 6.13 23.17 -5.93
N THR A 194 7.18 23.96 -6.00
CA THR A 194 8.21 23.84 -7.05
C THR A 194 9.55 23.56 -6.39
N THR A 195 10.26 22.56 -6.91
CA THR A 195 11.62 22.20 -6.49
C THR A 195 12.61 22.60 -7.58
N GLU A 196 13.88 22.66 -7.25
CA GLU A 196 14.94 23.00 -8.23
C GLU A 196 15.20 21.85 -9.21
N ARG A 197 15.15 20.61 -8.72
CA ARG A 197 15.44 19.40 -9.50
C ARG A 197 14.17 18.62 -9.80
N ARG A 198 14.27 17.72 -10.78
CA ARG A 198 13.20 16.80 -11.10
C ARG A 198 12.88 15.91 -9.90
N ILE A 199 11.60 15.76 -9.62
CA ILE A 199 11.08 14.88 -8.57
C ILE A 199 11.04 13.45 -9.10
N SER A 200 11.65 12.52 -8.38
CA SER A 200 11.68 11.09 -8.71
C SER A 200 10.61 10.29 -7.96
N SER A 201 10.38 10.62 -6.70
CA SER A 201 9.36 10.00 -5.87
C SER A 201 8.86 10.96 -4.80
N LEU A 202 7.65 10.73 -4.32
CA LEU A 202 7.08 11.44 -3.18
C LEU A 202 6.18 10.53 -2.36
N THR A 203 6.04 10.85 -1.09
CA THR A 203 5.10 10.17 -0.20
C THR A 203 4.45 11.14 0.78
N PHE A 204 3.19 10.87 1.13
CA PHE A 204 2.54 11.56 2.23
C PHE A 204 3.05 11.01 3.57
N ILE A 205 3.48 11.89 4.45
CA ILE A 205 3.78 11.58 5.85
C ILE A 205 2.49 11.66 6.67
N THR A 206 1.73 12.74 6.44
CA THR A 206 0.38 12.96 6.97
C THR A 206 -0.48 13.55 5.86
N ASP A 207 -1.75 13.88 6.11
CA ASP A 207 -2.62 14.55 5.12
C ASP A 207 -2.12 15.95 4.71
N THR A 208 -1.25 16.54 5.50
CA THR A 208 -0.74 17.89 5.26
C THR A 208 0.76 17.96 4.97
N ILE A 209 1.50 16.88 5.20
CA ILE A 209 2.96 16.85 5.06
C ILE A 209 3.35 15.87 3.97
N LEU A 210 4.09 16.36 2.98
CA LEU A 210 4.71 15.60 1.90
C LEU A 210 6.21 15.50 2.10
N ALA A 211 6.77 14.31 1.91
CA ALA A 211 8.19 14.12 1.68
C ALA A 211 8.43 13.98 0.19
N ILE A 212 9.32 14.79 -0.35
CA ILE A 212 9.67 14.87 -1.76
C ILE A 212 11.14 14.49 -1.92
N ALA A 213 11.40 13.57 -2.82
CA ALA A 213 12.74 13.15 -3.24
C ALA A 213 12.92 13.37 -4.74
N GLY A 214 14.11 13.70 -5.16
CA GLY A 214 14.38 14.07 -6.55
C GLY A 214 15.67 13.50 -7.12
N ASP A 215 16.02 14.02 -8.30
CA ASP A 215 17.30 13.76 -8.97
C ASP A 215 18.47 14.54 -8.29
N ASP A 216 18.35 14.69 -6.97
CA ASP A 216 19.37 15.22 -6.07
C ASP A 216 19.50 14.28 -4.84
N GLU A 217 20.36 14.68 -3.91
CA GLU A 217 20.73 13.93 -2.72
C GLU A 217 19.84 14.27 -1.52
N ILE A 218 18.90 15.24 -1.72
CA ILE A 218 18.19 15.93 -0.65
C ILE A 218 16.74 15.46 -0.60
N ILE A 219 16.25 15.18 0.62
CA ILE A 219 14.84 15.02 0.91
C ILE A 219 14.32 16.33 1.49
N ARG A 220 13.15 16.74 0.99
CA ARG A 220 12.47 17.94 1.42
C ARG A 220 11.09 17.61 1.96
N LEU A 221 10.78 18.14 3.14
CA LEU A 221 9.46 18.02 3.76
C LEU A 221 8.68 19.32 3.53
N PHE A 222 7.54 19.21 2.88
CA PHE A 222 6.68 20.35 2.58
C PHE A 222 5.33 20.22 3.27
N ASN A 223 4.78 21.33 3.69
CA ASN A 223 3.39 21.42 4.07
C ASN A 223 2.54 21.72 2.81
N CYS A 224 1.58 20.85 2.49
CA CYS A 224 0.71 20.96 1.31
C CYS A 224 -0.17 22.20 1.31
N ASP A 225 -0.62 22.64 2.51
CA ASP A 225 -1.59 23.73 2.63
C ASP A 225 -0.90 25.09 2.58
N SER A 226 0.21 25.23 3.28
CA SER A 226 0.99 26.46 3.28
C SER A 226 2.05 26.55 2.17
N GLN A 227 2.33 25.41 1.48
CA GLN A 227 3.34 25.28 0.43
C GLN A 227 4.77 25.61 0.89
N LYS A 228 4.99 25.64 2.20
CA LYS A 228 6.29 25.97 2.81
C LYS A 228 7.12 24.72 3.01
N CYS A 229 8.42 24.82 2.73
CA CYS A 229 9.39 23.82 3.13
C CYS A 229 9.52 23.88 4.67
N LEU A 230 9.36 22.73 5.32
CA LEU A 230 9.46 22.57 6.77
C LEU A 230 10.87 22.18 7.18
N CYS A 231 11.48 21.28 6.43
CA CYS A 231 12.81 20.74 6.64
C CYS A 231 13.38 20.23 5.34
N GLU A 232 14.69 20.35 5.19
CA GLU A 232 15.45 19.67 4.13
C GLU A 232 16.72 19.07 4.73
N PHE A 233 17.14 17.90 4.23
CA PHE A 233 18.33 17.23 4.70
C PHE A 233 18.96 16.38 3.61
N LYS A 234 20.30 16.28 3.61
CA LYS A 234 21.03 15.39 2.72
C LYS A 234 20.85 13.95 3.20
N ALA A 235 20.21 13.13 2.35
CA ALA A 235 19.94 11.73 2.68
C ALA A 235 20.97 10.78 2.03
N HIS A 236 21.39 11.06 0.82
CA HIS A 236 22.24 10.19 0.01
C HIS A 236 23.39 10.94 -0.66
N GLU A 237 24.28 10.19 -1.31
CA GLU A 237 25.37 10.77 -2.13
C GLU A 237 25.01 10.84 -3.62
N ASN A 238 23.85 10.31 -4.02
CA ASN A 238 23.37 10.31 -5.38
C ASN A 238 21.84 10.48 -5.38
N ARG A 239 21.26 10.59 -6.58
CA ARG A 239 19.83 10.77 -6.78
C ARG A 239 19.00 9.71 -6.08
N ILE A 240 17.99 10.16 -5.38
CA ILE A 240 17.05 9.30 -4.68
C ILE A 240 16.03 8.77 -5.68
N LYS A 241 15.78 7.47 -5.68
CA LYS A 241 14.90 6.79 -6.62
C LYS A 241 13.50 6.62 -6.09
N ASP A 242 13.40 6.24 -4.82
CA ASP A 242 12.12 5.99 -4.22
C ASP A 242 12.12 6.31 -2.73
N ILE A 243 10.95 6.67 -2.21
CA ILE A 243 10.73 7.04 -0.82
C ILE A 243 9.41 6.44 -0.33
N TYR A 244 9.46 5.82 0.82
CA TYR A 244 8.30 5.24 1.49
C TYR A 244 8.24 5.69 2.94
N SER A 245 7.04 5.90 3.49
CA SER A 245 6.86 6.24 4.90
C SER A 245 5.87 5.31 5.57
N PHE A 246 6.16 4.96 6.82
CA PHE A 246 5.27 4.16 7.66
C PHE A 246 5.39 4.57 9.12
N GLU A 247 4.46 4.06 9.92
CA GLU A 247 4.48 4.25 11.36
C GLU A 247 4.74 2.90 12.05
N ARG A 248 5.67 2.89 12.99
CA ARG A 248 5.98 1.74 13.82
C ARG A 248 6.23 2.18 15.25
N GLU A 249 5.54 1.56 16.21
CA GLU A 249 5.70 1.84 17.65
C GLU A 249 5.54 3.33 18.00
N GLY A 250 4.63 4.03 17.30
CA GLY A 250 4.41 5.47 17.49
C GLY A 250 5.50 6.38 16.89
N GLN A 251 6.48 5.80 16.19
CA GLN A 251 7.52 6.53 15.46
C GLN A 251 7.19 6.56 13.98
N ARG A 252 7.37 7.72 13.35
CA ARG A 252 7.24 7.87 11.91
C ARG A 252 8.58 7.62 11.25
N VAL A 253 8.65 6.60 10.40
CA VAL A 253 9.87 6.20 9.71
C VAL A 253 9.76 6.50 8.22
N ILE A 254 10.82 7.06 7.67
CA ILE A 254 10.99 7.23 6.22
C ILE A 254 12.07 6.25 5.77
N VAL A 255 11.79 5.50 4.71
CA VAL A 255 12.77 4.64 4.04
C VAL A 255 13.05 5.19 2.66
N THR A 256 14.30 5.24 2.29
CA THR A 256 14.77 5.81 1.04
C THR A 256 15.68 4.83 0.31
N ALA A 257 15.54 4.77 -1.01
CA ALA A 257 16.41 4.01 -1.89
C ALA A 257 17.05 4.93 -2.93
N SER A 258 18.35 4.81 -3.13
CA SER A 258 19.09 5.68 -4.03
C SER A 258 19.89 4.91 -5.07
N SER A 259 20.32 5.64 -6.10
CA SER A 259 21.22 5.12 -7.14
C SER A 259 22.65 4.88 -6.65
N ASP A 260 22.98 5.33 -5.43
CA ASP A 260 24.25 5.00 -4.75
C ASP A 260 24.30 3.54 -4.22
N GLY A 261 23.16 2.83 -4.30
CA GLY A 261 23.03 1.47 -3.83
C GLY A 261 22.60 1.34 -2.37
N TYR A 262 22.44 2.44 -1.65
CA TYR A 262 22.04 2.44 -0.26
C TYR A 262 20.52 2.50 -0.09
N ILE A 263 20.05 1.71 0.89
CA ILE A 263 18.73 1.88 1.52
C ILE A 263 18.99 2.46 2.91
N LYS A 264 18.35 3.59 3.21
CA LYS A 264 18.48 4.27 4.51
C LYS A 264 17.13 4.45 5.17
N MET A 265 17.11 4.38 6.50
CA MET A 265 15.92 4.57 7.32
C MET A 265 16.11 5.75 8.25
N TRP A 266 15.10 6.59 8.34
CA TRP A 266 15.13 7.85 9.04
C TRP A 266 13.96 7.92 10.02
N ASN A 267 14.22 8.28 11.27
CA ASN A 267 13.19 8.57 12.26
C ASN A 267 12.78 10.04 12.17
N LEU A 268 11.51 10.28 11.93
CA LEU A 268 10.94 11.64 11.84
C LEU A 268 10.09 11.92 13.06
N ASP A 269 10.51 12.91 13.88
CA ASP A 269 9.71 13.43 14.97
C ASP A 269 8.75 14.50 14.45
N LEU A 270 7.45 14.16 14.35
CA LEU A 270 6.42 15.10 13.91
C LEU A 270 6.25 16.33 14.81
N LYS A 271 6.68 16.26 16.07
CA LYS A 271 6.65 17.40 17.00
C LYS A 271 7.78 18.38 16.74
N LYS A 272 8.89 17.87 16.19
CA LYS A 272 10.10 18.64 15.87
C LYS A 272 10.42 18.55 14.36
N ILE A 273 9.41 18.70 13.52
CA ILE A 273 9.53 18.47 12.07
C ILE A 273 10.52 19.41 11.36
N LYS A 274 10.94 20.48 12.01
CA LYS A 274 11.98 21.40 11.50
C LYS A 274 13.39 20.88 11.68
N ASP A 275 13.58 19.93 12.60
CA ASP A 275 14.87 19.31 12.83
C ASP A 275 15.08 18.19 11.78
N ALA A 276 16.33 17.99 11.40
CA ALA A 276 16.66 16.92 10.48
C ALA A 276 16.35 15.55 11.10
N PRO A 277 15.72 14.62 10.35
CA PRO A 277 15.47 13.27 10.83
C PRO A 277 16.75 12.54 11.23
N THR A 278 16.66 11.67 12.24
CA THR A 278 17.80 10.88 12.69
C THR A 278 17.91 9.59 11.88
N LEU A 279 19.12 9.25 11.44
CA LEU A 279 19.40 7.99 10.76
C LEU A 279 19.25 6.83 11.77
N LEU A 280 18.36 5.89 11.46
CA LEU A 280 18.14 4.68 12.27
C LEU A 280 19.02 3.51 11.81
N GLY A 281 19.25 3.41 10.52
CA GLY A 281 20.06 2.35 9.94
C GLY A 281 20.19 2.51 8.42
N GLU A 282 21.22 1.87 7.90
CA GLU A 282 21.48 1.85 6.46
C GLU A 282 22.01 0.50 6.02
N VAL A 283 21.87 0.17 4.74
CA VAL A 283 22.44 -1.03 4.12
C VAL A 283 22.90 -0.70 2.71
N ASP A 284 24.13 -1.16 2.41
CA ASP A 284 24.67 -1.14 1.05
C ASP A 284 24.24 -2.43 0.33
N THR A 285 23.43 -2.28 -0.71
CA THR A 285 22.97 -3.40 -1.53
C THR A 285 23.94 -3.77 -2.65
N LYS A 286 24.96 -2.93 -2.90
CA LYS A 286 25.91 -3.04 -4.02
C LYS A 286 25.23 -3.13 -5.39
N ALA A 287 23.99 -2.66 -5.47
CA ALA A 287 23.16 -2.68 -6.67
C ALA A 287 22.52 -1.32 -6.90
N ARG A 288 22.29 -0.97 -8.16
CA ARG A 288 21.57 0.25 -8.50
C ARG A 288 20.07 0.04 -8.29
N LEU A 289 19.50 0.67 -7.26
CA LEU A 289 18.10 0.56 -6.91
C LEU A 289 17.21 1.35 -7.88
N THR A 290 16.00 0.86 -8.12
CA THR A 290 15.01 1.45 -9.04
C THR A 290 13.68 1.76 -8.37
N CYS A 291 13.24 0.91 -7.45
CA CYS A 291 11.97 1.04 -6.72
C CYS A 291 12.11 0.42 -5.32
N LEU A 292 11.22 0.79 -4.42
CA LEU A 292 11.21 0.38 -3.01
C LEU A 292 9.78 0.08 -2.55
N ALA A 293 9.62 -0.95 -1.74
CA ALA A 293 8.40 -1.19 -0.98
C ALA A 293 8.73 -1.77 0.39
N VAL A 294 7.85 -1.56 1.35
CA VAL A 294 8.01 -2.07 2.72
C VAL A 294 6.88 -3.05 3.01
N TRP A 295 7.26 -4.27 3.39
CA TRP A 295 6.33 -5.33 3.76
C TRP A 295 6.30 -5.53 5.28
N PHE A 296 5.09 -5.68 5.84
CA PHE A 296 4.86 -5.95 7.25
C PHE A 296 4.28 -7.35 7.44
N ASP A 297 4.94 -8.18 8.26
CA ASP A 297 4.40 -9.48 8.65
C ASP A 297 3.35 -9.32 9.76
N GLN A 298 2.08 -9.31 9.36
CA GLN A 298 0.96 -9.22 10.30
C GLN A 298 0.82 -10.44 11.24
N ALA A 299 1.49 -11.56 10.92
CA ALA A 299 1.45 -12.75 11.77
C ALA A 299 2.30 -12.60 13.05
N SER A 300 3.29 -11.71 13.04
CA SER A 300 4.11 -11.40 14.23
C SER A 300 3.38 -10.49 15.22
N GLU A 301 2.60 -9.52 14.72
CA GLU A 301 1.84 -8.60 15.59
C GLU A 301 0.71 -9.28 16.38
N THR A 302 0.09 -10.33 15.82
CA THR A 302 -0.93 -11.11 16.54
C THR A 302 -0.32 -12.00 17.63
N LYS A 303 0.89 -12.52 17.45
CA LYS A 303 1.58 -13.28 18.49
C LYS A 303 2.04 -12.39 19.65
N GLU A 304 2.63 -11.21 19.35
CA GLU A 304 3.03 -10.28 20.42
C GLU A 304 1.84 -9.70 21.21
N LYS A 305 0.68 -9.50 20.56
CA LYS A 305 -0.54 -9.09 21.25
C LYS A 305 -1.15 -10.24 22.07
N SER A 306 -1.07 -11.50 21.61
CA SER A 306 -1.54 -12.66 22.36
C SER A 306 -0.62 -12.95 23.55
N ASP A 307 0.68 -12.82 23.41
CA ASP A 307 1.65 -13.03 24.48
C ASP A 307 1.58 -11.91 25.55
N LYS A 308 1.39 -10.66 25.13
CA LYS A 308 1.13 -9.54 26.07
C LYS A 308 -0.24 -9.65 26.77
N ALA A 309 -1.26 -10.17 26.10
CA ALA A 309 -2.56 -10.44 26.72
C ALA A 309 -2.52 -11.64 27.66
N ALA A 310 -1.74 -12.69 27.34
CA ALA A 310 -1.54 -13.85 28.19
C ALA A 310 -0.74 -13.50 29.46
N THR A 311 0.28 -12.65 29.34
CA THR A 311 1.06 -12.17 30.50
C THR A 311 0.25 -11.24 31.41
N ALA A 312 -0.62 -10.40 30.82
CA ALA A 312 -1.52 -9.53 31.59
C ALA A 312 -2.64 -10.32 32.30
N SER A 313 -3.15 -11.40 31.70
CA SER A 313 -4.15 -12.27 32.33
C SER A 313 -3.57 -13.14 33.45
N GLN A 314 -2.30 -13.59 33.34
CA GLN A 314 -1.62 -14.30 34.42
C GLN A 314 -1.32 -13.41 35.63
N ALA A 315 -0.92 -12.14 35.40
CA ALA A 315 -0.72 -11.17 36.50
C ALA A 315 -2.02 -10.84 37.25
N THR A 316 -3.17 -10.80 36.57
CA THR A 316 -4.48 -10.57 37.21
C THR A 316 -5.06 -11.79 37.89
N GLU A 317 -4.70 -13.02 37.52
CA GLU A 317 -5.09 -14.24 38.21
C GLU A 317 -4.26 -14.47 39.52
N GLU A 318 -2.97 -14.13 39.50
CA GLU A 318 -2.15 -14.17 40.70
C GLU A 318 -2.58 -13.13 41.76
N GLU A 319 -2.95 -11.91 41.37
CA GLU A 319 -3.52 -10.93 42.30
C GLU A 319 -4.88 -11.34 42.84
N LYS A 320 -5.75 -12.00 42.05
CA LYS A 320 -7.02 -12.52 42.51
C LYS A 320 -6.86 -13.73 43.45
N SER A 321 -5.85 -14.55 43.25
CA SER A 321 -5.57 -15.72 44.13
C SER A 321 -5.05 -15.29 45.50
N LEU A 322 -4.30 -14.20 45.58
CA LEU A 322 -3.82 -13.61 46.84
C LEU A 322 -4.93 -12.90 47.65
N LEU A 323 -5.95 -12.36 46.99
CA LEU A 323 -7.12 -11.74 47.63
C LEU A 323 -8.15 -12.76 48.15
N VAL A 324 -8.22 -13.94 47.54
CA VAL A 324 -9.14 -15.03 48.00
C VAL A 324 -8.59 -15.76 49.23
N ARG A 325 -7.26 -15.79 49.45
CA ARG A 325 -6.66 -16.39 50.68
C ARG A 325 -6.80 -15.55 51.95
N LYS A 326 -7.22 -14.28 51.87
CA LYS A 326 -7.43 -13.38 53.02
C LYS A 326 -8.89 -13.27 53.53
N LYS A 327 -9.85 -13.96 52.89
CA LYS A 327 -11.29 -13.89 53.25
C LYS A 327 -11.96 -15.25 53.58
N LYS A 328 -11.21 -16.20 54.13
CA LYS A 328 -11.80 -17.43 54.62
C LYS A 328 -11.55 -17.60 56.10
N VAL A 329 -12.18 -16.73 56.92
CA VAL A 329 -12.46 -16.96 58.32
C VAL A 329 -13.81 -16.33 58.64
N CYS A 330 -14.74 -17.14 59.23
CA CYS A 330 -16.07 -16.84 59.80
C CYS A 330 -17.22 -16.57 58.80
N TRP A 331 -18.17 -17.43 58.72
CA TRP A 331 -19.36 -17.71 59.56
C TRP A 331 -20.21 -18.83 58.92
N THR A 332 -20.58 -19.78 59.73
CA THR A 332 -21.50 -20.89 59.52
C THR A 332 -22.95 -20.47 59.76
N ASP A 333 -23.87 -21.29 59.13
CA ASP A 333 -25.25 -21.59 59.47
C ASP A 333 -26.41 -20.67 59.05
N LYS A 334 -27.32 -21.18 58.27
CA LYS A 334 -28.64 -21.80 58.59
C LYS A 334 -29.66 -21.79 57.43
N ASN A 335 -30.18 -23.01 57.19
CA ASN A 335 -31.57 -23.35 56.88
C ASN A 335 -32.25 -22.97 55.56
N ASN A 336 -32.46 -23.90 54.65
CA ASN A 336 -33.52 -24.93 54.55
C ASN A 336 -34.90 -24.45 54.06
N LYS A 337 -35.39 -25.16 53.06
CA LYS A 337 -36.79 -25.57 52.74
C LYS A 337 -37.45 -25.01 51.46
N LYS A 338 -37.69 -26.03 50.58
CA LYS A 338 -38.96 -26.35 49.84
C LYS A 338 -39.44 -25.34 48.76
N ALA A 339 -40.02 -25.73 47.65
CA ALA A 339 -40.57 -26.94 47.05
C ALA A 339 -40.90 -26.68 45.57
N LYS A 340 -40.85 -27.74 44.77
CA LYS A 340 -41.72 -28.24 43.71
C LYS A 340 -42.76 -27.28 43.09
N THR A 341 -42.93 -27.25 41.75
CA THR A 341 -43.79 -28.10 40.91
C THR A 341 -43.72 -27.66 39.46
N ASP A 342 -43.50 -28.55 38.56
CA ASP A 342 -44.26 -29.11 37.43
C ASP A 342 -44.95 -28.15 36.43
N GLY A 343 -44.75 -28.48 35.12
CA GLY A 343 -45.68 -28.09 34.07
C GLY A 343 -45.13 -28.20 32.64
N LYS A 344 -45.24 -29.37 32.06
CA LYS A 344 -45.16 -29.72 30.64
C LYS A 344 -46.06 -28.84 29.78
N ASN A 345 -45.66 -28.53 28.52
CA ASN A 345 -46.31 -29.05 27.30
C ASN A 345 -45.70 -28.42 26.01
N THR A 346 -45.30 -29.26 25.11
CA THR A 346 -45.20 -29.17 23.65
C THR A 346 -46.53 -29.75 23.07
N PRO A 347 -46.82 -29.73 21.74
CA PRO A 347 -46.37 -29.02 20.55
C PRO A 347 -47.53 -28.56 19.64
N GLU A 348 -47.29 -27.84 18.54
CA GLU A 348 -48.03 -28.11 17.28
C GLU A 348 -47.49 -27.43 16.03
N LYS A 349 -47.43 -28.26 14.99
CA LYS A 349 -47.12 -27.94 13.60
C LYS A 349 -48.32 -27.29 12.93
N ARG A 350 -48.10 -26.36 11.94
CA ARG A 350 -48.94 -26.27 10.74
C ARG A 350 -48.17 -25.81 9.51
N LYS A 351 -48.32 -26.60 8.49
CA LYS A 351 -47.97 -26.43 7.07
C LYS A 351 -49.04 -25.62 6.36
N LEU A 352 -48.67 -25.25 5.10
CA LEU A 352 -49.50 -24.95 3.91
C LEU A 352 -49.33 -23.46 3.48
N GLU A 353 -49.20 -23.04 2.25
CA GLU A 353 -49.16 -23.60 0.89
C GLU A 353 -48.86 -22.41 -0.06
N THR A 354 -48.18 -22.65 -1.16
CA THR A 354 -48.08 -21.78 -2.34
C THR A 354 -49.38 -21.71 -3.12
N PRO A 355 -49.65 -20.73 -4.01
CA PRO A 355 -49.46 -21.04 -5.43
C PRO A 355 -49.01 -19.94 -6.37
N LEU A 356 -48.43 -20.43 -7.47
CA LEU A 356 -48.11 -19.81 -8.73
C LEU A 356 -49.26 -19.02 -9.42
N LYS A 357 -48.94 -17.95 -10.14
CA LYS A 357 -49.63 -17.62 -11.41
C LYS A 357 -48.73 -16.95 -12.45
N LYS A 358 -48.55 -17.69 -13.55
CA LYS A 358 -48.07 -17.23 -14.88
C LYS A 358 -49.02 -16.25 -15.50
N LYS A 359 -48.50 -15.24 -16.25
CA LYS A 359 -49.18 -14.79 -17.49
C LYS A 359 -48.18 -14.30 -18.53
N LYS A 360 -48.26 -14.94 -19.69
CA LYS A 360 -47.63 -14.66 -20.98
C LYS A 360 -48.34 -13.51 -21.72
N LYS A 361 -47.64 -13.03 -22.76
CA LYS A 361 -48.07 -12.35 -24.03
C LYS A 361 -47.67 -10.89 -24.10
N LYS A 362 -47.17 -10.29 -25.20
CA LYS A 362 -47.11 -10.69 -26.64
C LYS A 362 -46.15 -9.77 -27.38
N LEU A 363 -45.47 -10.27 -28.37
CA LEU A 363 -44.80 -9.53 -29.47
C LEU A 363 -45.75 -8.52 -30.18
N LYS A 364 -45.18 -7.40 -30.62
CA LYS A 364 -45.49 -6.89 -31.96
C LYS A 364 -44.33 -6.11 -32.54
N SER A 365 -43.95 -6.47 -33.72
CA SER A 365 -43.08 -5.92 -34.73
C SER A 365 -43.65 -4.71 -35.44
N SER A 366 -42.81 -3.98 -36.14
CA SER A 366 -42.94 -3.05 -37.28
C SER A 366 -42.70 -1.58 -36.88
N GLU A 367 -41.87 -0.87 -37.46
CA GLU A 367 -41.31 -0.67 -38.80
C GLU A 367 -39.87 -0.20 -38.71
#